data_0446e61eb24c5682bcbe9793f1e28391
#
_entry.id   0446e61eb24c5682bcbe9793f1e28391
#
_cell.length_a   1.000
_cell.length_b   1.000
_cell.length_c   1.000
_cell.angle_alpha   90.00
_cell.angle_beta   90.00
_cell.angle_gamma   90.00
#
_symmetry.space_group_name_H-M   'P 1'
#
loop_
_entity.id
_entity.type
_entity.pdbx_description
1 polymer ?
#
loop_
_entity_poly.entity_id
_entity_poly.type
_entity_poly.pdbx_seq_one_letter_code
_entity_poly.pdbx_strand_id
1 'polypeptide(L)'
;MAGSVNKVILVGNLGRDPEVRSFQNGGKVCNLRIATSENWRDRQSGERKERTEWHTVAIFSEPLVKIAEQYLRKGSKVYICLLYTSDAADE
;
A
#
# COMPACT_ATOMS: atom_id res chain seq x y z
N MET A 1 -13.67 14.82 -18.50
CA MET A 1 -12.60 15.58 -19.11
C MET A 1 -11.35 14.74 -19.23
N ALA A 2 -10.85 14.67 -20.42
CA ALA A 2 -9.63 13.93 -20.65
C ALA A 2 -8.45 14.70 -20.12
N GLY A 3 -7.36 14.06 -19.88
CA GLY A 3 -6.12 14.71 -19.51
C GLY A 3 -5.81 14.75 -18.04
N SER A 4 -6.61 14.08 -17.23
CA SER A 4 -6.35 14.04 -15.78
C SER A 4 -5.93 12.66 -15.34
N VAL A 5 -5.02 12.61 -14.37
CA VAL A 5 -4.57 11.34 -13.81
C VAL A 5 -4.51 11.50 -12.30
N ASN A 6 -5.02 10.51 -11.61
CA ASN A 6 -4.90 10.45 -10.16
C ASN A 6 -4.33 9.08 -9.82
N LYS A 7 -3.07 9.07 -9.42
CA LYS A 7 -2.33 7.83 -9.27
C LYS A 7 -1.39 7.91 -8.09
N VAL A 8 -1.33 6.83 -7.32
CA VAL A 8 -0.44 6.75 -6.17
C VAL A 8 0.43 5.51 -6.34
N ILE A 9 1.72 5.67 -6.17
CA ILE A 9 2.67 4.57 -6.24
C ILE A 9 3.40 4.49 -4.92
N LEU A 10 3.40 3.29 -4.33
CA LEU A 10 4.12 3.02 -3.10
C LEU A 10 5.06 1.85 -3.33
N VAL A 11 6.30 2.02 -2.91
CA VAL A 11 7.26 0.92 -2.88
C VAL A 11 7.81 0.87 -1.47
N GLY A 12 7.57 -0.23 -0.79
CA GLY A 12 7.99 -0.34 0.59
C GLY A 12 7.89 -1.75 1.09
N ASN A 13 8.00 -1.90 2.39
CA ASN A 13 8.01 -3.22 3.01
C ASN A 13 6.83 -3.35 3.96
N LEU A 14 6.28 -4.55 4.03
CA LEU A 14 5.18 -4.80 4.94
C LEU A 14 5.67 -4.79 6.38
N GLY A 15 4.93 -4.08 7.23
CA GLY A 15 5.25 -4.03 8.64
C GLY A 15 4.67 -5.18 9.42
N ARG A 16 3.74 -5.91 8.81
CA ARG A 16 3.13 -7.09 9.41
C ARG A 16 2.56 -7.95 8.31
N ASP A 17 2.15 -9.17 8.65
CA ASP A 17 1.51 -10.04 7.69
C ASP A 17 0.21 -9.41 7.19
N PRO A 18 -0.19 -9.69 5.94
CA PRO A 18 -1.46 -9.19 5.44
C PRO A 18 -2.60 -9.66 6.31
N GLU A 19 -3.53 -8.76 6.56
CA GLU A 19 -4.70 -9.07 7.39
C GLU A 19 -5.91 -9.19 6.48
N VAL A 20 -6.52 -10.37 6.45
CA VAL A 20 -7.65 -10.64 5.59
C VAL A 20 -8.90 -10.75 6.44
N ARG A 21 -9.95 -10.06 6.05
CA ARG A 21 -11.24 -10.12 6.72
C ARG A 21 -12.31 -10.48 5.72
N SER A 22 -13.28 -11.24 6.19
CA SER A 22 -14.41 -11.65 5.36
C SER A 22 -15.65 -10.88 5.76
N PHE A 23 -16.45 -10.51 4.77
CA PHE A 23 -17.71 -9.86 5.01
C PHE A 23 -18.83 -10.89 5.00
N GLN A 24 -19.98 -10.51 5.54
CA GLN A 24 -21.12 -11.40 5.59
C GLN A 24 -21.61 -11.78 4.20
N ASN A 25 -21.43 -10.90 3.24
CA ASN A 25 -21.88 -11.15 1.88
C ASN A 25 -20.93 -12.02 1.08
N GLY A 26 -19.90 -12.56 1.71
CA GLY A 26 -18.95 -13.42 1.02
C GLY A 26 -17.75 -12.70 0.47
N GLY A 27 -17.70 -11.38 0.54
CA GLY A 27 -16.54 -10.64 0.06
C GLY A 27 -15.41 -10.65 1.07
N LYS A 28 -14.24 -10.25 0.60
CA LYS A 28 -13.05 -10.19 1.44
C LYS A 28 -12.32 -8.88 1.22
N VAL A 29 -11.62 -8.44 2.24
CA VAL A 29 -10.72 -7.30 2.14
C VAL A 29 -9.39 -7.71 2.76
N CYS A 30 -8.30 -7.31 2.12
CA CYS A 30 -6.97 -7.54 2.63
C CYS A 30 -6.34 -6.19 2.96
N ASN A 31 -5.92 -6.02 4.20
CA ASN A 31 -5.27 -4.80 4.63
C ASN A 31 -3.77 -5.02 4.71
N LEU A 32 -3.04 -4.12 4.07
CA LEU A 32 -1.58 -4.13 4.10
C LEU A 32 -1.09 -2.89 4.81
N ARG A 33 -0.08 -3.06 5.64
CA ARG A 33 0.57 -1.93 6.28
C ARG A 33 1.98 -1.82 5.72
N ILE A 34 2.24 -0.73 5.02
CA ILE A 34 3.44 -0.58 4.24
C ILE A 34 4.28 0.56 4.80
N ALA A 35 5.55 0.28 5.02
CA ALA A 35 6.50 1.28 5.47
C ALA A 35 7.31 1.79 4.28
N THR A 36 7.31 3.09 4.09
CA THR A 36 8.20 3.73 3.12
C THR A 36 9.19 4.58 3.90
N SER A 37 10.47 4.43 3.59
CA SER A 37 11.52 5.09 4.37
C SER A 37 12.40 5.91 3.47
N GLU A 38 12.86 7.02 4.03
CA GLU A 38 13.84 7.88 3.41
C GLU A 38 15.05 7.97 4.32
N ASN A 39 16.23 7.96 3.73
CA ASN A 39 17.46 8.15 4.47
C ASN A 39 18.23 9.30 3.85
N TRP A 40 18.81 10.13 4.71
CA TRP A 40 19.63 11.21 4.20
C TRP A 40 20.66 11.57 5.27
N ARG A 41 21.68 12.29 4.85
CA ARG A 41 22.69 12.78 5.76
C ARG A 41 22.42 14.24 6.06
N ASP A 42 22.36 14.57 7.33
CA ASP A 42 22.18 15.94 7.78
C ASP A 42 23.47 16.71 7.49
N ARG A 43 23.36 17.80 6.74
CA ARG A 43 24.52 18.58 6.37
C ARG A 43 25.19 19.25 7.55
N GLN A 44 24.41 19.61 8.54
CA GLN A 44 24.95 20.34 9.68
C GLN A 44 25.63 19.42 10.67
N SER A 45 25.01 18.33 11.01
CA SER A 45 25.53 17.41 12.01
C SER A 45 26.34 16.29 11.43
N GLY A 46 26.19 16.00 10.14
CA GLY A 46 26.81 14.85 9.53
C GLY A 46 26.15 13.54 9.88
N GLU A 47 25.10 13.58 10.65
CA GLU A 47 24.40 12.37 11.10
C GLU A 47 23.51 11.83 10.01
N ARG A 48 23.36 10.51 10.05
CA ARG A 48 22.42 9.86 9.16
C ARG A 48 21.03 9.93 9.78
N LYS A 49 20.08 10.39 8.99
CA LYS A 49 18.70 10.51 9.46
C LYS A 49 17.81 9.62 8.65
N GLU A 50 16.76 9.16 9.28
CA GLU A 50 15.80 8.28 8.65
C GLU A 50 14.40 8.74 9.00
N ARG A 51 13.51 8.65 8.04
CA ARG A 51 12.11 8.97 8.25
C ARG A 51 11.27 7.86 7.63
N THR A 52 10.35 7.32 8.41
CA THR A 52 9.49 6.25 7.96
C THR A 52 8.04 6.72 8.00
N GLU A 53 7.33 6.47 6.90
CA GLU A 53 5.90 6.74 6.84
C GLU A 53 5.15 5.44 6.69
N TRP A 54 4.05 5.32 7.40
CA TRP A 54 3.23 4.12 7.39
C TRP A 54 1.98 4.37 6.57
N HIS A 55 1.69 3.45 5.68
CA HIS A 55 0.52 3.54 4.81
C HIS A 55 -0.32 2.30 4.99
N THR A 56 -1.64 2.49 5.02
CA THR A 56 -2.57 1.38 5.07
C THR A 56 -3.25 1.28 3.71
N VAL A 57 -3.17 0.11 3.10
CA VAL A 57 -3.74 -0.14 1.79
C VAL A 57 -4.75 -1.26 1.92
N ALA A 58 -5.95 -1.03 1.40
CA ALA A 58 -7.02 -2.02 1.42
C ALA A 58 -7.20 -2.58 0.02
N ILE A 59 -7.20 -3.90 -0.09
CA ILE A 59 -7.37 -4.59 -1.36
C ILE A 59 -8.69 -5.31 -1.32
N PHE A 60 -9.57 -4.98 -2.26
CA PHE A 60 -10.89 -5.61 -2.35
C PHE A 60 -10.99 -6.61 -3.50
N SER A 61 -10.01 -6.63 -4.39
CA SER A 61 -10.01 -7.55 -5.52
C SER A 61 -9.70 -8.95 -5.05
N GLU A 62 -10.63 -9.89 -5.26
CA GLU A 62 -10.45 -11.25 -4.78
C GLU A 62 -9.18 -11.91 -5.27
N PRO A 63 -8.85 -11.83 -6.57
CA PRO A 63 -7.59 -12.46 -7.02
C PRO A 63 -6.38 -11.89 -6.32
N LEU A 64 -6.36 -10.58 -6.09
CA LEU A 64 -5.22 -9.96 -5.41
C LEU A 64 -5.18 -10.31 -3.93
N VAL A 65 -6.35 -10.45 -3.30
CA VAL A 65 -6.39 -10.88 -1.91
C VAL A 65 -5.77 -12.26 -1.76
N LYS A 66 -6.08 -13.16 -2.70
CA LYS A 66 -5.50 -14.51 -2.65
C LYS A 66 -3.99 -14.48 -2.81
N ILE A 67 -3.50 -13.67 -3.73
CA ILE A 67 -2.06 -13.57 -3.95
C ILE A 67 -1.38 -13.01 -2.71
N ALA A 68 -1.96 -11.97 -2.12
CA ALA A 68 -1.38 -11.39 -0.91
C ALA A 68 -1.35 -12.41 0.22
N GLU A 69 -2.42 -13.15 0.37
CA GLU A 69 -2.51 -14.16 1.42
C GLU A 69 -1.44 -15.24 1.26
N GLN A 70 -1.20 -15.67 0.03
CA GLN A 70 -0.31 -16.78 -0.24
C GLN A 70 1.16 -16.37 -0.18
N TYR A 71 1.50 -15.20 -0.67
CA TYR A 71 2.90 -14.89 -0.93
C TYR A 71 3.49 -13.80 -0.07
N LEU A 72 2.66 -12.92 0.49
CA LEU A 72 3.18 -11.78 1.24
C LEU A 72 3.25 -12.08 2.71
N ARG A 73 4.32 -11.61 3.34
CA ARG A 73 4.54 -11.78 4.77
C ARG A 73 5.16 -10.50 5.30
N LYS A 74 5.19 -10.37 6.62
CA LYS A 74 5.89 -9.27 7.25
C LYS A 74 7.31 -9.17 6.68
N GLY A 75 7.70 -7.99 6.27
CA GLY A 75 9.01 -7.75 5.69
C GLY A 75 9.07 -7.84 4.18
N SER A 76 8.03 -8.37 3.53
CA SER A 76 8.02 -8.46 2.08
C SER A 76 8.06 -7.09 1.45
N LYS A 77 8.83 -6.96 0.38
CA LYS A 77 8.86 -5.72 -0.39
C LYS A 77 7.75 -5.77 -1.44
N VAL A 78 6.99 -4.69 -1.52
CA VAL A 78 5.85 -4.63 -2.44
C VAL A 78 5.89 -3.35 -3.24
N TYR A 79 5.38 -3.43 -4.45
CA TYR A 79 5.13 -2.28 -5.32
C TYR A 79 3.62 -2.19 -5.48
N ILE A 80 3.05 -1.07 -5.05
CA ILE A 80 1.61 -0.85 -5.10
C ILE A 80 1.34 0.34 -6.00
N CYS A 81 0.45 0.14 -6.96
CA CYS A 81 0.01 1.23 -7.83
C CYS A 81 -1.50 1.35 -7.69
N LEU A 82 -1.95 2.49 -7.19
CA LEU A 82 -3.35 2.78 -6.99
C LEU A 82 -3.77 3.81 -8.02
N LEU A 83 -4.74 3.45 -8.84
CA LEU A 83 -5.27 4.34 -9.85
C LEU A 83 -6.71 4.67 -9.51
N TYR A 84 -6.97 5.93 -9.24
CA TYR A 84 -8.32 6.36 -8.90
C TYR A 84 -9.06 6.76 -10.17
N THR A 85 -10.24 6.20 -10.35
CA THR A 85 -11.12 6.62 -11.42
C THR A 85 -12.34 7.27 -10.81
N SER A 86 -12.73 8.39 -11.36
CA SER A 86 -13.83 9.14 -10.80
C SER A 86 -15.16 8.83 -11.42
N ASP A 87 -15.21 7.93 -12.39
CA ASP A 87 -16.48 7.63 -13.01
C ASP A 87 -17.42 7.00 -12.01
N ALA A 88 -16.88 6.36 -11.03
CA ALA A 88 -17.75 5.81 -10.02
C ALA A 88 -18.46 6.88 -9.27
N ALA A 89 -17.87 7.94 -9.22
CA ALA A 89 -18.46 8.96 -8.47
C ALA A 89 -19.48 9.66 -9.18
N ASP A 90 -19.55 9.37 -10.15
CA ASP A 90 -20.37 10.05 -10.71
C ASP A 90 -21.49 10.03 -10.31
N GLU A 91 -21.47 9.98 -9.83
CA GLU A 91 -22.38 10.12 -9.34
C GLU A 91 -22.90 10.74 -9.01
#